data_faed00b06188b9293e7c4ba82e32a1c3
#
_entry.id   faed00b06188b9293e7c4ba82e32a1c3
#
_cell.length_a   1.000
_cell.length_b   1.000
_cell.length_c   1.000
_cell.angle_alpha   90.00
_cell.angle_beta   90.00
_cell.angle_gamma   90.00
#
_symmetry.space_group_name_H-M   'P 1'
#
loop_
_entity.id
_entity.type
_entity.pdbx_description
1 polymer ?
#
loop_
_entity_poly.entity_id
_entity_poly.type
_entity_poly.pdbx_seq_one_letter_code
_entity_poly.pdbx_strand_id
1 'polypeptide(L)'
;MARKNKKKVFPALEVIDAGAKGKAIAKAPDGKVVFIDNAVPGDVADVQTYKKRKAYYYGKVANYVSYSDKRTEPVCQHFGTCGGCKWQNMDYKYQLFYKQQEVENNLKRLGKIDLPETTPIAGSKEIYFYRNKMEFSFSDSKWLTLDEIKSGVEIEDKNALGFHIPGMWDKILNIEKCHLQADPSNAIRNEVRDFASKNNIPFFNARNQEGLLRTL
;
A
#
# COMPACT_ATOMS: atom_id res chain seq x y z
N MET A 1 7.48 -30.39 8.99
CA MET A 1 7.25 -29.27 9.93
C MET A 1 7.88 -28.00 9.39
N ALA A 2 7.09 -27.00 8.98
CA ALA A 2 7.62 -25.73 8.52
C ALA A 2 8.26 -24.99 9.68
N ARG A 3 9.55 -24.64 9.59
CA ARG A 3 10.25 -23.80 10.57
C ARG A 3 9.50 -22.47 10.70
N LYS A 4 8.84 -22.25 11.85
CA LYS A 4 8.32 -20.93 12.21
C LYS A 4 9.51 -19.96 12.23
N ASN A 5 9.63 -19.11 11.20
CA ASN A 5 10.58 -18.01 11.23
C ASN A 5 10.26 -17.14 12.45
N LYS A 6 11.14 -17.14 13.46
CA LYS A 6 11.00 -16.23 14.60
C LYS A 6 10.99 -14.80 14.06
N LYS A 7 9.89 -14.11 14.29
CA LYS A 7 9.78 -12.68 13.98
C LYS A 7 10.85 -11.95 14.77
N LYS A 8 11.74 -11.23 14.07
CA LYS A 8 12.80 -10.43 14.68
C LYS A 8 12.33 -8.99 14.74
N VAL A 9 12.50 -8.32 15.86
CA VAL A 9 12.27 -6.87 15.98
C VAL A 9 13.63 -6.19 16.01
N PHE A 10 13.77 -5.17 15.19
CA PHE A 10 14.91 -4.27 15.20
C PHE A 10 14.45 -2.94 15.80
N PRO A 11 14.96 -2.56 16.97
CA PRO A 11 14.59 -1.31 17.61
C PRO A 11 15.24 -0.11 16.92
N ALA A 12 14.54 1.01 16.91
CA ALA A 12 15.02 2.33 16.52
C ALA A 12 15.84 2.35 15.20
N LEU A 13 15.36 1.64 14.17
CA LEU A 13 15.99 1.72 12.85
C LEU A 13 15.68 3.07 12.19
N GLU A 14 16.72 3.74 11.73
CA GLU A 14 16.60 4.91 10.87
C GLU A 14 16.27 4.48 9.44
N VAL A 15 15.25 5.07 8.88
CA VAL A 15 14.85 4.90 7.48
C VAL A 15 15.69 5.86 6.63
N ILE A 16 16.60 5.31 5.84
CA ILE A 16 17.63 6.09 5.13
C ILE A 16 17.25 6.40 3.68
N ASP A 17 16.34 5.63 3.07
CA ASP A 17 16.03 5.78 1.64
C ASP A 17 14.64 5.22 1.32
N ALA A 18 14.16 5.49 0.10
CA ALA A 18 12.98 4.87 -0.49
C ALA A 18 13.36 4.12 -1.76
N GLY A 19 12.84 2.92 -1.90
CA GLY A 19 13.14 2.03 -3.03
C GLY A 19 11.92 1.62 -3.81
N ALA A 20 12.15 0.69 -4.71
CA ALA A 20 11.13 0.16 -5.61
C ALA A 20 9.85 -0.28 -4.89
N LYS A 21 8.72 -0.09 -5.56
CA LYS A 21 7.38 -0.47 -5.08
C LYS A 21 6.95 0.25 -3.80
N GLY A 22 7.53 1.42 -3.54
CA GLY A 22 7.20 2.25 -2.38
C GLY A 22 7.67 1.67 -1.05
N LYS A 23 8.68 0.82 -1.04
CA LYS A 23 9.31 0.33 0.18
C LYS A 23 10.30 1.36 0.71
N ALA A 24 10.25 1.62 2.00
CA ALA A 24 11.31 2.34 2.68
C ALA A 24 12.49 1.41 2.97
N ILE A 25 13.68 1.96 3.07
CA ILE A 25 14.94 1.23 3.23
C ILE A 25 15.62 1.66 4.52
N ALA A 26 16.03 0.67 5.32
CA ALA A 26 16.90 0.83 6.46
C ALA A 26 18.03 -0.22 6.44
N LYS A 27 19.01 -0.09 7.34
CA LYS A 27 20.02 -1.10 7.57
C LYS A 27 19.84 -1.74 8.94
N ALA A 28 19.78 -3.07 8.96
CA ALA A 28 19.79 -3.83 10.20
C ALA A 28 21.19 -3.80 10.86
N PRO A 29 21.30 -4.09 12.16
CA PRO A 29 22.61 -4.17 12.87
C PRO A 29 23.59 -5.17 12.26
N ASP A 30 23.11 -6.19 11.54
CA ASP A 30 23.94 -7.16 10.81
C ASP A 30 24.33 -6.70 9.40
N GLY A 31 24.12 -5.42 9.08
CA GLY A 31 24.46 -4.78 7.81
C GLY A 31 23.50 -5.06 6.65
N LYS A 32 22.51 -5.94 6.83
CA LYS A 32 21.56 -6.26 5.76
C LYS A 32 20.53 -5.16 5.58
N VAL A 33 20.07 -5.02 4.35
CA VAL A 33 18.96 -4.12 4.00
C VAL A 33 17.65 -4.63 4.64
N VAL A 34 16.87 -3.71 5.14
CA VAL A 34 15.49 -3.94 5.59
C VAL A 34 14.54 -3.13 4.72
N PHE A 35 13.67 -3.80 3.98
CA PHE A 35 12.57 -3.17 3.24
C PHE A 35 11.36 -3.04 4.16
N ILE A 36 10.89 -1.83 4.37
CA ILE A 36 9.87 -1.49 5.38
C ILE A 36 8.62 -0.98 4.67
N ASP A 37 7.46 -1.47 5.12
CA ASP A 37 6.17 -0.99 4.62
C ASP A 37 5.75 0.29 5.36
N ASN A 38 5.18 1.26 4.60
CA ASN A 38 4.53 2.48 5.10
C ASN A 38 5.43 3.45 5.89
N ALA A 39 6.75 3.27 5.88
CA ALA A 39 7.69 4.23 6.44
C ALA A 39 8.13 5.26 5.40
N VAL A 40 8.65 6.38 5.88
CA VAL A 40 9.18 7.51 5.08
C VAL A 40 10.64 7.71 5.44
N PRO A 41 11.54 8.00 4.49
CA PRO A 41 12.94 8.30 4.81
C PRO A 41 13.07 9.45 5.81
N GLY A 42 13.86 9.23 6.86
CA GLY A 42 13.99 10.09 8.02
C GLY A 42 13.16 9.65 9.23
N ASP A 43 12.23 8.70 9.07
CA ASP A 43 11.59 8.08 10.24
C ASP A 43 12.61 7.27 11.04
N VAL A 44 12.42 7.23 12.36
CA VAL A 44 13.07 6.25 13.24
C VAL A 44 11.99 5.36 13.83
N ALA A 45 12.12 4.06 13.65
CA ALA A 45 11.05 3.14 14.03
C ALA A 45 11.56 1.77 14.52
N ASP A 46 10.78 1.15 15.39
CA ASP A 46 10.91 -0.26 15.71
C ASP A 46 10.30 -1.08 14.57
N VAL A 47 11.10 -1.95 13.96
CA VAL A 47 10.68 -2.70 12.77
C VAL A 47 10.57 -4.18 13.06
N GLN A 48 9.36 -4.73 12.95
CA GLN A 48 9.09 -6.15 13.04
C GLN A 48 9.25 -6.83 11.68
N THR A 49 10.18 -7.78 11.58
CA THR A 49 10.38 -8.54 10.34
C THR A 49 9.31 -9.61 10.17
N TYR A 50 8.81 -9.77 8.95
CA TYR A 50 7.88 -10.84 8.58
C TYR A 50 8.47 -11.82 7.55
N LYS A 51 9.55 -11.43 6.85
CA LYS A 51 10.24 -12.29 5.88
C LYS A 51 11.73 -12.01 5.89
N LYS A 52 12.53 -13.09 5.92
CA LYS A 52 13.99 -13.05 5.82
C LYS A 52 14.44 -13.69 4.51
N ARG A 53 15.38 -13.06 3.84
CA ARG A 53 16.14 -13.58 2.71
C ARG A 53 17.63 -13.63 3.06
N LYS A 54 18.46 -14.24 2.18
CA LYS A 54 19.90 -14.34 2.41
C LYS A 54 20.53 -12.95 2.62
N ALA A 55 20.18 -11.98 1.78
CA ALA A 55 20.80 -10.65 1.73
C ALA A 55 19.95 -9.53 2.38
N TYR A 56 18.67 -9.75 2.73
CA TYR A 56 17.80 -8.69 3.20
C TYR A 56 16.61 -9.21 4.01
N TYR A 57 15.92 -8.28 4.68
CA TYR A 57 14.67 -8.50 5.40
C TYR A 57 13.52 -7.73 4.76
N TYR A 58 12.30 -8.23 4.98
CA TYR A 58 11.09 -7.43 4.89
C TYR A 58 10.48 -7.25 6.28
N GLY A 59 10.03 -6.05 6.56
CA GLY A 59 9.45 -5.69 7.84
C GLY A 59 8.32 -4.67 7.70
N LYS A 60 7.64 -4.48 8.80
CA LYS A 60 6.65 -3.43 8.98
C LYS A 60 6.98 -2.67 10.26
N VAL A 61 6.61 -1.41 10.31
CA VAL A 61 6.73 -0.62 11.52
C VAL A 61 5.85 -1.22 12.61
N ALA A 62 6.43 -1.47 13.78
CA ALA A 62 5.73 -1.86 14.98
C ALA A 62 5.41 -0.65 15.87
N ASN A 63 6.35 0.30 15.94
CA ASN A 63 6.20 1.56 16.66
C ASN A 63 7.10 2.62 16.03
N TYR A 64 6.65 3.86 15.98
CA TYR A 64 7.47 5.00 15.59
C TYR A 64 8.14 5.62 16.81
N VAL A 65 9.46 5.80 16.75
CA VAL A 65 10.25 6.52 17.76
C VAL A 65 10.24 8.01 17.45
N SER A 66 10.44 8.36 16.16
CA SER A 66 10.28 9.72 15.66
C SER A 66 9.80 9.73 14.22
N TYR A 67 9.07 10.76 13.85
CA TYR A 67 8.59 10.98 12.50
C TYR A 67 9.53 11.87 11.70
N SER A 68 9.64 11.57 10.41
CA SER A 68 10.36 12.39 9.44
C SER A 68 9.64 13.71 9.16
N ASP A 69 10.40 14.77 8.92
CA ASP A 69 9.93 16.06 8.40
C ASP A 69 9.42 15.99 6.94
N LYS A 70 9.70 14.88 6.26
CA LYS A 70 9.22 14.61 4.89
C LYS A 70 7.80 14.04 4.85
N ARG A 71 7.20 13.81 6.01
CA ARG A 71 5.83 13.30 6.09
C ARG A 71 4.80 14.36 5.78
N THR A 72 3.68 13.89 5.26
CA THR A 72 2.43 14.64 5.17
C THR A 72 1.28 13.73 5.60
N GLU A 73 0.16 14.32 6.01
CA GLU A 73 -1.04 13.56 6.36
C GLU A 73 -1.71 13.02 5.09
N PRO A 74 -1.95 11.70 4.99
CA PRO A 74 -2.66 11.13 3.87
C PRO A 74 -4.11 11.61 3.80
N VAL A 75 -4.56 12.07 2.62
CA VAL A 75 -5.97 12.50 2.43
C VAL A 75 -6.95 11.33 2.40
N CYS A 76 -6.46 10.12 2.13
CA CYS A 76 -7.28 8.92 1.98
C CYS A 76 -7.38 8.15 3.30
N GLN A 77 -8.57 8.01 3.84
CA GLN A 77 -8.84 7.21 5.06
C GLN A 77 -8.43 5.73 4.94
N HIS A 78 -8.32 5.22 3.71
CA HIS A 78 -7.92 3.82 3.45
C HIS A 78 -6.41 3.66 3.29
N PHE A 79 -5.63 4.74 3.38
CA PHE A 79 -4.17 4.64 3.24
C PHE A 79 -3.56 3.76 4.33
N GLY A 80 -2.55 2.98 3.96
CA GLY A 80 -1.90 2.02 4.87
C GLY A 80 -2.59 0.64 4.93
N THR A 81 -3.89 0.57 4.62
CA THR A 81 -4.64 -0.69 4.52
C THR A 81 -4.88 -1.07 3.05
N CYS A 82 -5.33 -0.12 2.24
CA CYS A 82 -5.51 -0.31 0.80
C CYS A 82 -4.20 -0.61 0.07
N GLY A 83 -4.24 -1.55 -0.87
CA GLY A 83 -3.08 -1.91 -1.70
C GLY A 83 -2.72 -0.89 -2.78
N GLY A 84 -3.58 0.10 -3.07
CA GLY A 84 -3.47 0.99 -4.22
C GLY A 84 -2.34 2.03 -4.11
N CYS A 85 -2.28 2.79 -3.02
CA CYS A 85 -1.32 3.88 -2.84
C CYS A 85 -0.17 3.48 -1.90
N LYS A 86 1.04 4.04 -2.17
CA LYS A 86 2.25 3.69 -1.41
C LYS A 86 2.87 4.87 -0.64
N TRP A 87 2.68 6.09 -1.10
CA TRP A 87 3.41 7.26 -0.61
C TRP A 87 2.52 8.48 -0.29
N GLN A 88 1.23 8.29 0.00
CA GLN A 88 0.40 9.43 0.42
C GLN A 88 0.84 10.07 1.74
N ASN A 89 1.63 9.37 2.53
CA ASN A 89 2.23 9.84 3.78
C ASN A 89 3.57 10.57 3.60
N MET A 90 3.99 10.83 2.35
CA MET A 90 5.20 11.56 2.01
C MET A 90 4.86 12.77 1.16
N ASP A 91 5.40 13.94 1.50
CA ASP A 91 5.24 15.16 0.72
C ASP A 91 5.65 14.94 -0.74
N TYR A 92 4.89 15.49 -1.68
CA TYR A 92 5.04 15.22 -3.12
C TYR A 92 6.42 15.57 -3.68
N LYS A 93 7.06 16.64 -3.17
CA LYS A 93 8.43 16.99 -3.57
C LYS A 93 9.44 15.87 -3.28
N TYR A 94 9.27 15.16 -2.16
CA TYR A 94 10.13 14.02 -1.82
C TYR A 94 9.73 12.76 -2.60
N GLN A 95 8.45 12.58 -2.95
CA GLN A 95 8.07 11.52 -3.88
C GLN A 95 8.76 11.67 -5.23
N LEU A 96 8.83 12.89 -5.76
CA LEU A 96 9.55 13.20 -6.99
C LEU A 96 11.05 12.92 -6.86
N PHE A 97 11.66 13.41 -5.79
CA PHE A 97 13.08 13.17 -5.51
C PHE A 97 13.42 11.67 -5.51
N TYR A 98 12.71 10.86 -4.73
CA TYR A 98 12.98 9.42 -4.65
C TYR A 98 12.64 8.67 -5.94
N LYS A 99 11.67 9.11 -6.72
CA LYS A 99 11.38 8.51 -8.04
C LYS A 99 12.51 8.78 -9.03
N GLN A 100 13.02 10.00 -9.09
CA GLN A 100 14.16 10.32 -9.93
C GLN A 100 15.39 9.51 -9.51
N GLN A 101 15.70 9.49 -8.23
CA GLN A 101 16.81 8.73 -7.68
C GLN A 101 16.72 7.23 -7.99
N GLU A 102 15.52 6.64 -7.91
CA GLU A 102 15.30 5.23 -8.26
C GLU A 102 15.64 4.96 -9.74
N VAL A 103 15.18 5.82 -10.65
CA VAL A 103 15.47 5.68 -12.08
C VAL A 103 16.99 5.79 -12.35
N GLU A 104 17.63 6.83 -11.84
CA GLU A 104 19.07 7.04 -12.01
C GLU A 104 19.89 5.88 -11.42
N ASN A 105 19.55 5.43 -10.21
CA ASN A 105 20.22 4.29 -9.58
C ASN A 105 20.05 3.00 -10.39
N ASN A 106 18.86 2.76 -10.95
CA ASN A 106 18.60 1.58 -11.76
C ASN A 106 19.41 1.62 -13.06
N LEU A 107 19.45 2.75 -13.75
CA LEU A 107 20.21 2.91 -14.98
C LEU A 107 21.71 2.76 -14.72
N LYS A 108 22.24 3.43 -13.68
CA LYS A 108 23.67 3.37 -13.34
C LYS A 108 24.11 1.98 -12.82
N ARG A 109 23.35 1.40 -11.88
CA ARG A 109 23.78 0.18 -11.18
C ARG A 109 23.39 -1.11 -11.89
N LEU A 110 22.15 -1.18 -12.43
CA LEU A 110 21.65 -2.37 -13.12
C LEU A 110 21.91 -2.28 -14.61
N GLY A 111 21.62 -1.14 -15.21
CA GLY A 111 21.84 -0.90 -16.64
C GLY A 111 23.32 -0.73 -17.00
N LYS A 112 24.20 -0.40 -16.03
CA LYS A 112 25.63 -0.09 -16.28
C LYS A 112 25.80 1.03 -17.28
N ILE A 113 24.88 1.97 -17.31
CA ILE A 113 24.86 3.11 -18.22
C ILE A 113 25.56 4.28 -17.55
N ASP A 114 26.51 4.88 -18.21
CA ASP A 114 27.09 6.16 -17.81
C ASP A 114 26.10 7.27 -18.24
N LEU A 115 25.39 7.81 -17.23
CA LEU A 115 24.35 8.80 -17.49
C LEU A 115 24.94 10.19 -17.61
N PRO A 116 24.56 10.97 -18.64
CA PRO A 116 24.80 12.41 -18.64
C PRO A 116 24.03 13.07 -17.47
N GLU A 117 24.24 14.36 -17.30
CA GLU A 117 23.44 15.14 -16.37
C GLU A 117 21.96 14.99 -16.72
N THR A 118 21.18 14.50 -15.75
CA THR A 118 19.75 14.27 -15.93
C THR A 118 18.96 15.52 -15.59
N THR A 119 17.98 15.86 -16.41
CA THR A 119 17.04 16.94 -16.08
C THR A 119 16.19 16.57 -14.87
N PRO A 120 15.77 17.54 -14.05
CA PRO A 120 14.86 17.29 -12.95
C PRO A 120 13.56 16.64 -13.43
N ILE A 121 13.04 15.70 -12.65
CA ILE A 121 11.77 15.02 -12.92
C ILE A 121 10.64 16.03 -13.05
N ALA A 122 9.86 15.93 -14.13
CA ALA A 122 8.65 16.73 -14.28
C ALA A 122 7.56 16.24 -13.31
N GLY A 123 7.13 17.13 -12.41
CA GLY A 123 6.03 16.86 -11.51
C GLY A 123 4.67 17.02 -12.19
N SER A 124 3.66 16.32 -11.66
CA SER A 124 2.26 16.54 -12.05
C SER A 124 1.72 17.77 -11.35
N LYS A 125 0.94 18.58 -12.06
CA LYS A 125 0.20 19.71 -11.48
C LYS A 125 -0.87 19.21 -10.52
N GLU A 126 -1.58 18.14 -10.92
CA GLU A 126 -2.59 17.48 -10.10
C GLU A 126 -2.02 16.16 -9.56
N ILE A 127 -1.97 16.01 -8.25
CA ILE A 127 -1.45 14.82 -7.58
C ILE A 127 -2.54 13.84 -7.13
N TYR A 128 -3.80 14.27 -7.22
CA TYR A 128 -5.01 13.49 -7.01
C TYR A 128 -5.90 13.60 -8.24
N PHE A 129 -6.90 12.73 -8.35
CA PHE A 129 -7.93 12.75 -9.40
C PHE A 129 -7.38 12.69 -10.84
N TYR A 130 -6.19 12.14 -11.01
CA TYR A 130 -5.49 12.10 -12.31
C TYR A 130 -5.75 10.84 -13.12
N ARG A 131 -6.41 9.83 -12.54
CA ARG A 131 -6.67 8.57 -13.24
C ARG A 131 -7.93 8.63 -14.07
N ASN A 132 -7.84 8.10 -15.31
CA ASN A 132 -8.97 7.95 -16.23
C ASN A 132 -9.55 6.53 -16.21
N LYS A 133 -8.83 5.56 -15.66
CA LYS A 133 -9.27 4.17 -15.52
C LYS A 133 -8.98 3.68 -14.12
N MET A 134 -10.00 3.09 -13.50
CA MET A 134 -9.90 2.36 -12.24
C MET A 134 -10.58 1.00 -12.43
N GLU A 135 -10.05 -0.01 -11.75
CA GLU A 135 -10.62 -1.35 -11.73
C GLU A 135 -10.80 -1.77 -10.27
N PHE A 136 -12.04 -2.00 -9.89
CA PHE A 136 -12.40 -2.43 -8.54
C PHE A 136 -12.86 -3.89 -8.58
N SER A 137 -12.51 -4.64 -7.56
CA SER A 137 -12.92 -6.04 -7.43
C SER A 137 -14.11 -6.18 -6.50
N PHE A 138 -15.09 -6.97 -6.91
CA PHE A 138 -16.14 -7.47 -6.04
C PHE A 138 -15.65 -8.70 -5.27
N SER A 139 -16.06 -8.86 -4.02
CA SER A 139 -15.80 -10.06 -3.23
C SER A 139 -16.87 -10.25 -2.16
N ASP A 140 -17.23 -11.50 -1.89
CA ASP A 140 -17.99 -11.92 -0.72
C ASP A 140 -17.13 -12.09 0.55
N SER A 141 -15.88 -11.68 0.46
CA SER A 141 -14.86 -11.85 1.51
C SER A 141 -14.23 -10.51 1.90
N LYS A 142 -15.06 -9.63 2.45
CA LYS A 142 -14.67 -8.30 2.95
C LYS A 142 -13.49 -8.39 3.93
N TRP A 143 -12.54 -7.48 3.78
CA TRP A 143 -11.55 -7.20 4.80
C TRP A 143 -12.17 -6.34 5.91
N LEU A 144 -12.16 -6.86 7.13
CA LEU A 144 -12.62 -6.10 8.29
C LEU A 144 -11.49 -5.21 8.81
N THR A 145 -11.81 -3.95 9.03
CA THR A 145 -10.88 -2.99 9.64
C THR A 145 -10.70 -3.29 11.14
N LEU A 146 -9.65 -2.74 11.73
CA LEU A 146 -9.44 -2.89 13.17
C LEU A 146 -10.59 -2.32 14.00
N ASP A 147 -11.21 -1.24 13.53
CA ASP A 147 -12.33 -0.59 14.23
C ASP A 147 -13.60 -1.46 14.14
N GLU A 148 -13.88 -2.05 12.99
CA GLU A 148 -14.96 -3.03 12.82
C GLU A 148 -14.75 -4.25 13.72
N ILE A 149 -13.51 -4.77 13.83
CA ILE A 149 -13.20 -5.90 14.71
C ILE A 149 -13.35 -5.51 16.18
N LYS A 150 -12.88 -4.33 16.58
CA LYS A 150 -12.95 -3.86 17.97
C LYS A 150 -14.37 -3.49 18.42
N SER A 151 -15.23 -3.12 17.49
CA SER A 151 -16.64 -2.80 17.80
C SER A 151 -17.40 -3.99 18.38
N GLY A 152 -16.93 -5.23 18.12
CA GLY A 152 -17.60 -6.46 18.55
C GLY A 152 -18.95 -6.71 17.87
N VAL A 153 -19.34 -5.85 16.93
CA VAL A 153 -20.59 -6.03 16.16
C VAL A 153 -20.36 -7.11 15.10
N GLU A 154 -21.25 -8.08 15.05
CA GLU A 154 -21.22 -9.10 14.00
C GLU A 154 -21.60 -8.45 12.65
N ILE A 155 -20.67 -8.53 11.69
CA ILE A 155 -20.89 -8.01 10.34
C ILE A 155 -21.44 -9.15 9.48
N GLU A 156 -22.74 -9.14 9.26
CA GLU A 156 -23.44 -10.15 8.45
C GLU A 156 -23.09 -10.00 6.97
N ASP A 157 -23.13 -8.78 6.42
CA ASP A 157 -22.78 -8.52 5.02
C ASP A 157 -21.25 -8.47 4.85
N LYS A 158 -20.73 -9.53 4.24
CA LYS A 158 -19.30 -9.67 3.90
C LYS A 158 -18.99 -9.27 2.46
N ASN A 159 -19.93 -8.67 1.76
CA ASN A 159 -19.73 -8.14 0.42
C ASN A 159 -18.85 -6.89 0.46
N ALA A 160 -17.97 -6.78 -0.50
CA ALA A 160 -17.08 -5.63 -0.65
C ALA A 160 -16.83 -5.32 -2.12
N LEU A 161 -16.73 -4.03 -2.43
CA LEU A 161 -16.28 -3.53 -3.72
C LEU A 161 -15.13 -2.55 -3.50
N GLY A 162 -13.95 -2.90 -3.99
CA GLY A 162 -12.77 -2.07 -3.78
C GLY A 162 -11.47 -2.73 -4.20
N PHE A 163 -10.45 -2.66 -3.34
CA PHE A 163 -9.11 -3.14 -3.66
C PHE A 163 -8.65 -4.28 -2.76
N HIS A 164 -7.80 -5.13 -3.32
CA HIS A 164 -7.13 -6.20 -2.56
C HIS A 164 -6.24 -5.61 -1.46
N ILE A 165 -6.26 -6.28 -0.32
CA ILE A 165 -5.28 -6.07 0.74
C ILE A 165 -3.91 -6.59 0.30
N PRO A 166 -2.81 -5.86 0.53
CA PRO A 166 -1.48 -6.32 0.16
C PRO A 166 -1.15 -7.70 0.73
N GLY A 167 -0.84 -8.64 -0.17
CA GLY A 167 -0.54 -10.03 0.18
C GLY A 167 -1.74 -10.94 0.43
N MET A 168 -2.97 -10.43 0.27
CA MET A 168 -4.21 -11.20 0.40
C MET A 168 -4.94 -11.21 -0.95
N TRP A 169 -4.97 -12.34 -1.60
CA TRP A 169 -5.56 -12.46 -2.94
C TRP A 169 -7.10 -12.59 -2.92
N ASP A 170 -7.67 -13.01 -1.79
CA ASP A 170 -9.10 -13.28 -1.60
C ASP A 170 -9.81 -12.23 -0.74
N LYS A 171 -9.09 -11.21 -0.23
CA LYS A 171 -9.65 -10.20 0.65
C LYS A 171 -9.72 -8.84 -0.01
N ILE A 172 -10.91 -8.26 -0.03
CA ILE A 172 -11.18 -6.94 -0.59
C ILE A 172 -11.51 -5.96 0.54
N LEU A 173 -10.81 -4.84 0.55
CA LEU A 173 -11.18 -3.68 1.37
C LEU A 173 -12.31 -2.94 0.66
N ASN A 174 -13.43 -2.78 1.34
CA ASN A 174 -14.51 -1.93 0.83
C ASN A 174 -14.05 -0.47 0.77
N ILE A 175 -14.19 0.17 -0.37
CA ILE A 175 -13.73 1.55 -0.59
C ILE A 175 -14.93 2.49 -0.64
N GLU A 176 -14.96 3.46 0.26
CA GLU A 176 -16.01 4.49 0.27
C GLU A 176 -15.62 5.69 -0.63
N LYS A 177 -14.38 6.14 -0.54
CA LYS A 177 -13.87 7.23 -1.35
C LYS A 177 -12.44 6.95 -1.82
N CYS A 178 -12.23 7.00 -3.12
CA CYS A 178 -10.90 6.95 -3.75
C CYS A 178 -10.56 8.32 -4.33
N HIS A 179 -9.37 8.82 -4.03
CA HIS A 179 -8.88 10.13 -4.48
C HIS A 179 -8.04 10.05 -5.77
N LEU A 180 -8.03 8.91 -6.46
CA LEU A 180 -7.25 8.76 -7.69
C LEU A 180 -8.04 9.10 -8.95
N GLN A 181 -9.36 8.94 -8.92
CA GLN A 181 -10.26 9.29 -10.01
C GLN A 181 -11.33 10.27 -9.51
N ALA A 182 -11.64 11.25 -10.34
CA ALA A 182 -12.66 12.25 -10.03
C ALA A 182 -14.06 11.63 -9.99
N ASP A 183 -14.99 12.29 -9.30
CA ASP A 183 -16.40 11.94 -9.38
C ASP A 183 -16.93 12.18 -10.81
N PRO A 184 -17.92 11.38 -11.27
CA PRO A 184 -18.79 10.54 -10.46
C PRO A 184 -18.29 9.11 -10.14
N SER A 185 -17.01 8.80 -10.29
CA SER A 185 -16.46 7.44 -10.11
C SER A 185 -16.80 6.83 -8.75
N ASN A 186 -16.67 7.62 -7.67
CA ASN A 186 -17.02 7.15 -6.33
C ASN A 186 -18.54 6.90 -6.17
N ALA A 187 -19.36 7.79 -6.70
CA ALA A 187 -20.81 7.65 -6.66
C ALA A 187 -21.26 6.39 -7.42
N ILE A 188 -20.74 6.17 -8.64
CA ILE A 188 -21.06 5.00 -9.46
C ILE A 188 -20.67 3.72 -8.72
N ARG A 189 -19.45 3.65 -8.17
CA ARG A 189 -18.99 2.46 -7.46
C ARG A 189 -19.87 2.14 -6.26
N ASN A 190 -20.19 3.14 -5.44
CA ASN A 190 -20.98 2.94 -4.23
C ASN A 190 -22.41 2.53 -4.58
N GLU A 191 -23.04 3.20 -5.56
CA GLU A 191 -24.39 2.86 -6.02
C GLU A 191 -24.46 1.43 -6.57
N VAL A 192 -23.52 1.03 -7.40
CA VAL A 192 -23.45 -0.35 -7.95
C VAL A 192 -23.30 -1.38 -6.82
N ARG A 193 -22.46 -1.12 -5.84
CA ARG A 193 -22.29 -2.00 -4.67
C ARG A 193 -23.62 -2.13 -3.90
N ASP A 194 -24.23 -1.00 -3.57
CA ASP A 194 -25.40 -0.94 -2.71
C ASP A 194 -26.62 -1.55 -3.42
N PHE A 195 -26.76 -1.29 -4.72
CA PHE A 195 -27.77 -1.95 -5.56
C PHE A 195 -27.58 -3.47 -5.58
N ALA A 196 -26.37 -3.94 -5.78
CA ALA A 196 -26.05 -5.36 -5.83
C ALA A 196 -26.34 -6.06 -4.49
N SER A 197 -25.91 -5.48 -3.37
CA SER A 197 -26.19 -6.02 -2.03
C SER A 197 -27.70 -6.02 -1.75
N LYS A 198 -28.42 -4.95 -2.03
CA LYS A 198 -29.87 -4.84 -1.81
C LYS A 198 -30.68 -5.86 -2.61
N ASN A 199 -30.24 -6.20 -3.81
CA ASN A 199 -30.91 -7.15 -4.69
C ASN A 199 -30.33 -8.57 -4.59
N ASN A 200 -29.47 -8.86 -3.62
CA ASN A 200 -28.83 -10.16 -3.39
C ASN A 200 -28.11 -10.69 -4.65
N ILE A 201 -27.50 -9.82 -5.46
CA ILE A 201 -26.70 -10.20 -6.61
C ILE A 201 -25.39 -10.78 -6.12
N PRO A 202 -25.01 -12.01 -6.45
CA PRO A 202 -23.82 -12.67 -5.88
C PRO A 202 -22.53 -11.99 -6.25
N PHE A 203 -21.74 -11.58 -5.25
CA PHE A 203 -20.37 -11.10 -5.39
C PHE A 203 -19.42 -12.29 -5.59
N PHE A 204 -18.30 -12.07 -6.25
CA PHE A 204 -17.37 -13.13 -6.61
C PHE A 204 -16.67 -13.72 -5.39
N ASN A 205 -16.78 -15.05 -5.23
CA ASN A 205 -16.00 -15.83 -4.29
C ASN A 205 -14.71 -16.29 -4.95
N ALA A 206 -13.58 -15.71 -4.57
CA ALA A 206 -12.30 -16.03 -5.20
C ALA A 206 -11.82 -17.46 -4.91
N ARG A 207 -12.25 -18.10 -3.81
CA ARG A 207 -11.86 -19.47 -3.44
C ARG A 207 -12.64 -20.52 -4.22
N ASN A 208 -13.94 -20.32 -4.33
CA ASN A 208 -14.83 -21.26 -5.03
C ASN A 208 -14.92 -20.97 -6.53
N GLN A 209 -14.46 -19.78 -6.97
CA GLN A 209 -14.56 -19.29 -8.36
C GLN A 209 -16.02 -19.16 -8.83
N GLU A 210 -16.90 -18.72 -7.94
CA GLU A 210 -18.33 -18.54 -8.14
C GLU A 210 -18.75 -17.10 -7.89
N GLY A 211 -19.92 -16.69 -8.40
CA GLY A 211 -20.46 -15.34 -8.26
C GLY A 211 -20.59 -14.63 -9.60
N LEU A 212 -21.57 -13.71 -9.67
CA LEU A 212 -21.89 -12.98 -10.90
C LEU A 212 -20.98 -11.76 -11.08
N LEU A 213 -20.80 -10.94 -10.01
CA LEU A 213 -20.09 -9.70 -10.06
C LEU A 213 -18.62 -9.91 -9.68
N ARG A 214 -17.71 -9.64 -10.62
CA ARG A 214 -16.27 -9.84 -10.41
C ARG A 214 -15.45 -8.55 -10.44
N THR A 215 -15.71 -7.69 -11.41
CA THR A 215 -14.92 -6.48 -11.64
C THR A 215 -15.82 -5.33 -12.08
N LEU A 216 -15.56 -4.14 -11.58
CA LEU A 216 -16.16 -2.87 -12.00
C LEU A 216 -15.07 -1.99 -12.60
#